data_b65107d42dc71ff55cf9b99da9f2e000
#
_entry.id   b65107d42dc71ff55cf9b99da9f2e000
#
_cell.length_a   1.000
_cell.length_b   1.000
_cell.length_c   1.000
_cell.angle_alpha   90.00
_cell.angle_beta   90.00
_cell.angle_gamma   90.00
#
_symmetry.space_group_name_H-M   'P 1'
#
loop_
_entity.id
_entity.type
_entity.pdbx_description
1 polymer ?
#
loop_
_entity_poly.entity_id
_entity_poly.type
_entity_poly.pdbx_seq_one_letter_code
_entity_poly.pdbx_strand_id
1 'polypeptide(L)'
;RLIAEKDSFTMPRKYKVAIDTSVATANYSYIADLGLQARIKDGQRGFRVLIAGSAASNAHTGWEVFDFLPEKDLYRAAKALKNWFHKYGNRRNRHKARMRYVFYKYGTEEAKRLYLEEFEELKKDGSIDFEAPALPLEHHKPNFPPLKAPADFETWKRRYAHKQTNAEGLKENLWYAYIPLRHGNN
;
A
#
# COMPACT_ATOMS: atom_id res chain seq x y z
N ARG A 1 15.77 3.72 1.40
CA ARG A 1 16.62 3.35 0.25
C ARG A 1 16.06 3.94 -1.04
N LEU A 2 14.86 3.61 -1.50
CA LEU A 2 14.29 4.10 -2.77
C LEU A 2 14.29 5.64 -2.88
N ILE A 3 13.91 6.35 -1.82
CA ILE A 3 13.85 7.83 -1.79
C ILE A 3 15.25 8.46 -1.91
N ALA A 4 16.28 7.79 -1.43
CA ALA A 4 17.65 8.30 -1.45
C ALA A 4 18.35 8.17 -2.82
N GLU A 5 17.73 7.51 -3.78
CA GLU A 5 18.27 7.40 -5.14
C GLU A 5 18.14 8.74 -5.87
N LYS A 6 19.19 9.19 -6.53
CA LYS A 6 19.26 10.52 -7.20
C LYS A 6 18.12 10.76 -8.20
N ASP A 7 17.74 9.74 -8.94
CA ASP A 7 16.67 9.78 -9.94
C ASP A 7 15.27 9.90 -9.33
N SER A 8 15.10 9.63 -8.01
CA SER A 8 13.82 9.83 -7.32
C SER A 8 13.37 11.29 -7.32
N PHE A 9 14.30 12.23 -7.44
CA PHE A 9 13.99 13.67 -7.50
C PHE A 9 13.61 14.16 -8.92
N THR A 10 13.78 13.33 -9.94
CA THR A 10 13.49 13.67 -11.33
C THR A 10 12.28 12.91 -11.90
N MET A 11 11.41 12.41 -11.04
CA MET A 11 10.19 11.72 -11.44
C MET A 11 9.23 12.62 -12.25
N PRO A 12 8.45 12.08 -13.20
CA PRO A 12 7.47 12.88 -13.95
C PRO A 12 6.45 13.58 -13.04
N ARG A 13 6.08 12.92 -11.96
CA ARG A 13 5.16 13.40 -10.91
C ARG A 13 5.43 12.67 -9.61
N LYS A 14 4.74 13.08 -8.51
CA LYS A 14 4.81 12.42 -7.20
C LYS A 14 4.47 10.93 -7.31
N TYR A 15 5.18 10.14 -6.54
CA TYR A 15 5.02 8.71 -6.37
C TYR A 15 4.54 8.43 -4.95
N LYS A 16 3.32 7.98 -4.79
CA LYS A 16 2.69 7.70 -3.50
C LYS A 16 2.65 6.21 -3.24
N VAL A 17 3.11 5.79 -2.07
CA VAL A 17 3.02 4.41 -1.60
C VAL A 17 2.04 4.35 -0.44
N ALA A 18 1.14 3.40 -0.46
CA ALA A 18 0.26 3.08 0.65
C ALA A 18 0.35 1.59 0.98
N ILE A 19 0.45 1.29 2.27
CA ILE A 19 0.52 -0.07 2.79
C ILE A 19 -0.66 -0.26 3.74
N ASP A 20 -1.55 -1.18 3.40
CA ASP A 20 -2.65 -1.61 4.26
C ASP A 20 -2.30 -2.94 4.93
N THR A 21 -2.72 -3.10 6.18
CA THR A 21 -2.37 -4.25 7.01
C THR A 21 -3.04 -5.55 6.58
N SER A 22 -4.11 -5.47 5.80
CA SER A 22 -4.78 -6.63 5.20
C SER A 22 -5.64 -6.22 4.02
N VAL A 23 -6.04 -7.19 3.20
CA VAL A 23 -7.00 -6.97 2.10
C VAL A 23 -8.39 -6.58 2.63
N ALA A 24 -8.79 -7.16 3.77
CA ALA A 24 -10.11 -6.92 4.36
C ALA A 24 -10.31 -5.49 4.89
N THR A 25 -9.21 -4.85 5.30
CA THR A 25 -9.22 -3.47 5.84
C THR A 25 -8.56 -2.48 4.89
N ALA A 26 -8.28 -2.91 3.65
CA ALA A 26 -7.60 -2.09 2.66
C ALA A 26 -8.43 -0.86 2.28
N ASN A 27 -7.76 0.28 2.22
CA ASN A 27 -8.38 1.57 1.94
C ASN A 27 -7.51 2.40 1.00
N TYR A 28 -6.39 2.90 1.49
CA TYR A 28 -5.53 3.81 0.73
C TYR A 28 -4.74 3.12 -0.37
N SER A 29 -4.46 1.82 -0.26
CA SER A 29 -3.74 1.06 -1.29
C SER A 29 -4.48 1.05 -2.63
N TYR A 30 -5.80 1.11 -2.62
CA TYR A 30 -6.58 1.15 -3.86
C TYR A 30 -6.36 2.43 -4.69
N ILE A 31 -6.00 3.54 -4.04
CA ILE A 31 -5.90 4.86 -4.68
C ILE A 31 -4.48 5.44 -4.68
N ALA A 32 -3.49 4.63 -4.31
CA ALA A 32 -2.07 4.99 -4.35
C ALA A 32 -1.42 4.65 -5.70
N ASP A 33 -0.28 5.28 -5.99
CA ASP A 33 0.51 4.94 -7.18
C ASP A 33 1.16 3.55 -7.03
N LEU A 34 1.53 3.16 -5.79
CA LEU A 34 1.84 1.80 -5.38
C LEU A 34 0.98 1.45 -4.16
N GLY A 35 0.07 0.54 -4.32
CA GLY A 35 -0.78 0.02 -3.25
C GLY A 35 -0.35 -1.38 -2.85
N LEU A 36 -0.13 -1.58 -1.55
CA LEU A 36 0.34 -2.82 -0.96
C LEU A 36 -0.66 -3.28 0.09
N GLN A 37 -1.18 -4.47 -0.06
CA GLN A 37 -2.10 -5.08 0.89
C GLN A 37 -1.44 -6.31 1.49
N ALA A 38 -1.11 -6.27 2.79
CA ALA A 38 -0.41 -7.36 3.45
C ALA A 38 -1.24 -8.66 3.42
N ARG A 39 -0.59 -9.76 3.12
CA ARG A 39 -1.16 -11.10 3.05
C ARG A 39 -0.20 -12.14 3.62
N ILE A 40 -0.76 -13.22 4.11
CA ILE A 40 -0.03 -14.46 4.40
C ILE A 40 -0.59 -15.52 3.48
N LYS A 41 0.27 -16.19 2.73
CA LYS A 41 -0.07 -17.31 1.86
C LYS A 41 0.90 -18.46 2.14
N ASP A 42 0.37 -19.62 2.45
CA ASP A 42 1.17 -20.83 2.79
C ASP A 42 2.25 -20.57 3.85
N GLY A 43 1.90 -19.79 4.89
CA GLY A 43 2.80 -19.38 5.96
C GLY A 43 3.84 -18.29 5.56
N GLN A 44 3.88 -17.88 4.31
CA GLN A 44 4.78 -16.85 3.82
C GLN A 44 4.12 -15.47 3.85
N ARG A 45 4.85 -14.47 4.38
CA ARG A 45 4.44 -13.07 4.33
C ARG A 45 4.66 -12.50 2.94
N GLY A 46 3.72 -11.66 2.50
CA GLY A 46 3.78 -11.00 1.22
C GLY A 46 2.69 -9.96 1.06
N PHE A 47 2.49 -9.51 -0.15
CA PHE A 47 1.56 -8.44 -0.49
C PHE A 47 0.79 -8.75 -1.76
N ARG A 48 -0.49 -8.38 -1.78
CA ARG A 48 -1.17 -8.09 -3.03
C ARG A 48 -0.73 -6.71 -3.50
N VAL A 49 -0.40 -6.56 -4.78
CA VAL A 49 0.19 -5.33 -5.31
C VAL A 49 -0.71 -4.72 -6.37
N LEU A 50 -1.08 -3.47 -6.14
CA LEU A 50 -1.85 -2.62 -7.04
C LEU A 50 -0.98 -1.44 -7.48
N ILE A 51 -1.08 -1.03 -8.74
CA ILE A 51 -0.31 0.11 -9.24
C ILE A 51 -1.21 1.15 -9.90
N ALA A 52 -0.78 2.40 -9.89
CA ALA A 52 -1.37 3.55 -10.60
C ALA A 52 -2.78 3.96 -10.16
N GLY A 53 -3.19 3.65 -8.93
CA GLY A 53 -4.46 4.12 -8.36
C GLY A 53 -4.53 5.64 -8.19
N SER A 54 -5.74 6.17 -8.11
CA SER A 54 -5.97 7.62 -7.95
C SER A 54 -7.37 7.93 -7.43
N ALA A 55 -7.47 8.86 -6.48
CA ALA A 55 -8.73 9.43 -5.99
C ALA A 55 -9.06 10.81 -6.59
N ALA A 56 -8.17 11.38 -7.42
CA ALA A 56 -8.39 12.67 -8.05
C ALA A 56 -9.35 12.57 -9.26
N SER A 57 -9.50 13.66 -10.03
CA SER A 57 -10.25 13.64 -11.30
C SER A 57 -9.86 12.40 -12.13
N ASN A 58 -10.85 11.70 -12.68
CA ASN A 58 -10.72 10.35 -13.24
C ASN A 58 -10.22 9.34 -12.17
N ALA A 59 -10.94 9.27 -11.05
CA ALA A 59 -10.68 8.31 -9.99
C ALA A 59 -10.68 6.87 -10.53
N HIS A 60 -9.69 6.09 -10.11
CA HIS A 60 -9.54 4.71 -10.51
C HIS A 60 -8.84 3.92 -9.41
N THR A 61 -9.32 2.73 -9.11
CA THR A 61 -8.58 1.78 -8.27
C THR A 61 -7.33 1.32 -9.01
N GLY A 62 -6.26 1.07 -8.27
CA GLY A 62 -5.02 0.56 -8.87
C GLY A 62 -5.24 -0.75 -9.63
N TRP A 63 -4.48 -0.93 -10.71
CA TRP A 63 -4.46 -2.19 -11.45
C TRP A 63 -3.65 -3.22 -10.69
N GLU A 64 -4.24 -4.38 -10.44
CA GLU A 64 -3.53 -5.50 -9.84
C GLU A 64 -2.45 -6.03 -10.77
N VAL A 65 -1.23 -6.18 -10.24
CA VAL A 65 -0.07 -6.74 -10.95
C VAL A 65 0.46 -8.01 -10.29
N PHE A 66 0.27 -8.15 -8.97
CA PHE A 66 0.53 -9.38 -8.24
C PHE A 66 -0.61 -9.65 -7.26
N ASP A 67 -1.22 -10.84 -7.34
CA ASP A 67 -2.12 -11.33 -6.27
C ASP A 67 -1.32 -11.61 -4.99
N PHE A 68 -0.11 -12.14 -5.14
CA PHE A 68 0.82 -12.36 -4.05
C PHE A 68 2.26 -12.10 -4.50
N LEU A 69 2.92 -11.18 -3.84
CA LEU A 69 4.34 -10.87 -3.99
C LEU A 69 5.03 -11.17 -2.66
N PRO A 70 6.04 -12.07 -2.60
CA PRO A 70 6.81 -12.31 -1.38
C PRO A 70 7.44 -11.02 -0.83
N GLU A 71 7.50 -10.91 0.50
CA GLU A 71 8.05 -9.73 1.20
C GLU A 71 9.45 -9.34 0.71
N LYS A 72 10.31 -10.33 0.43
CA LYS A 72 11.67 -10.10 -0.08
C LYS A 72 11.72 -9.34 -1.40
N ASP A 73 10.68 -9.45 -2.22
CA ASP A 73 10.60 -8.82 -3.53
C ASP A 73 9.97 -7.41 -3.50
N LEU A 74 9.55 -6.94 -2.32
CA LEU A 74 8.85 -5.67 -2.17
C LEU A 74 9.66 -4.47 -2.69
N TYR A 75 10.94 -4.39 -2.33
CA TYR A 75 11.79 -3.30 -2.79
C TYR A 75 11.98 -3.33 -4.31
N ARG A 76 12.12 -4.52 -4.88
CA ARG A 76 12.22 -4.73 -6.33
C ARG A 76 10.97 -4.22 -7.04
N ALA A 77 9.77 -4.57 -6.54
CA ALA A 77 8.51 -4.12 -7.12
C ALA A 77 8.37 -2.58 -7.08
N ALA A 78 8.75 -1.95 -5.97
CA ALA A 78 8.73 -0.51 -5.84
C ALA A 78 9.73 0.18 -6.77
N LYS A 79 10.94 -0.38 -6.93
CA LYS A 79 11.97 0.12 -7.84
C LYS A 79 11.57 -0.06 -9.30
N ALA A 80 11.02 -1.22 -9.65
CA ALA A 80 10.49 -1.47 -10.98
C ALA A 80 9.43 -0.44 -11.39
N LEU A 81 8.49 -0.15 -10.47
CA LEU A 81 7.46 0.85 -10.73
C LEU A 81 8.04 2.26 -10.89
N LYS A 82 9.08 2.60 -10.12
CA LYS A 82 9.79 3.86 -10.28
C LYS A 82 10.43 3.96 -11.67
N ASN A 83 11.18 2.93 -12.08
CA ASN A 83 11.83 2.88 -13.38
C ASN A 83 10.83 2.95 -14.55
N TRP A 84 9.77 2.15 -14.45
CA TRP A 84 8.69 2.16 -15.41
C TRP A 84 8.04 3.55 -15.54
N PHE A 85 7.79 4.22 -14.40
CA PHE A 85 7.22 5.56 -14.42
C PHE A 85 8.20 6.61 -14.98
N HIS A 86 9.49 6.45 -14.73
CA HIS A 86 10.53 7.27 -15.36
C HIS A 86 10.52 7.16 -16.88
N LYS A 87 10.45 5.93 -17.41
CA LYS A 87 10.51 5.64 -18.85
C LYS A 87 9.23 6.06 -19.57
N TYR A 88 8.06 5.76 -19.01
CA TYR A 88 6.78 5.84 -19.72
C TYR A 88 5.89 7.01 -19.27
N GLY A 89 6.18 7.65 -18.15
CA GLY A 89 5.42 8.78 -17.61
C GLY A 89 5.49 10.03 -18.49
N ASN A 90 4.39 10.75 -18.56
CA ASN A 90 4.31 11.96 -19.37
C ASN A 90 4.99 13.14 -18.67
N ARG A 91 6.06 13.68 -19.28
CA ARG A 91 6.80 14.84 -18.78
C ARG A 91 6.40 16.16 -19.43
N ARG A 92 5.69 16.09 -20.56
CA ARG A 92 5.33 17.30 -21.35
C ARG A 92 4.05 17.95 -20.85
N ASN A 93 3.07 17.15 -20.42
CA ASN A 93 1.78 17.65 -19.96
C ASN A 93 1.56 17.34 -18.48
N ARG A 94 1.66 18.38 -17.63
CA ARG A 94 1.50 18.26 -16.17
C ARG A 94 0.16 17.67 -15.73
N HIS A 95 -0.91 17.92 -16.49
CA HIS A 95 -2.25 17.39 -16.18
C HIS A 95 -2.39 15.90 -16.48
N LYS A 96 -1.54 15.38 -17.38
CA LYS A 96 -1.48 13.97 -17.77
C LYS A 96 -0.20 13.27 -17.26
N ALA A 97 0.47 13.83 -16.25
CA ALA A 97 1.74 13.32 -15.74
C ALA A 97 1.61 12.26 -14.63
N ARG A 98 0.39 12.00 -14.12
CA ARG A 98 0.17 10.96 -13.10
C ARG A 98 0.30 9.56 -13.71
N MET A 99 0.70 8.61 -12.88
CA MET A 99 1.03 7.22 -13.27
C MET A 99 -0.09 6.52 -14.04
N ARG A 100 -1.37 6.73 -13.64
CA ARG A 100 -2.54 6.17 -14.35
C ARG A 100 -2.62 6.53 -15.84
N TYR A 101 -2.05 7.67 -16.24
CA TYR A 101 -2.06 8.07 -17.65
C TYR A 101 -1.16 7.22 -18.54
N VAL A 102 -0.24 6.44 -17.97
CA VAL A 102 0.51 5.42 -18.70
C VAL A 102 -0.45 4.31 -19.15
N PHE A 103 -1.34 3.86 -18.24
CA PHE A 103 -2.38 2.88 -18.57
C PHE A 103 -3.35 3.41 -19.64
N TYR A 104 -3.73 4.67 -19.54
CA TYR A 104 -4.63 5.28 -20.57
C TYR A 104 -3.93 5.43 -21.92
N LYS A 105 -2.62 5.57 -21.95
CA LYS A 105 -1.84 5.70 -23.21
C LYS A 105 -1.59 4.36 -23.87
N TYR A 106 -1.19 3.35 -23.11
CA TYR A 106 -0.74 2.06 -23.65
C TYR A 106 -1.80 0.96 -23.56
N GLY A 107 -2.88 1.17 -22.80
CA GLY A 107 -3.84 0.12 -22.44
C GLY A 107 -3.36 -0.73 -21.28
N THR A 108 -4.30 -1.49 -20.67
CA THR A 108 -4.06 -2.22 -19.43
C THR A 108 -3.01 -3.30 -19.60
N GLU A 109 -3.14 -4.14 -20.63
CA GLU A 109 -2.26 -5.29 -20.83
C GLU A 109 -0.83 -4.87 -21.14
N GLU A 110 -0.68 -3.89 -22.04
CA GLU A 110 0.65 -3.40 -22.40
C GLU A 110 1.33 -2.66 -21.25
N ALA A 111 0.61 -1.83 -20.52
CA ALA A 111 1.17 -1.12 -19.36
C ALA A 111 1.64 -2.09 -18.26
N LYS A 112 0.87 -3.16 -18.00
CA LYS A 112 1.28 -4.23 -17.09
C LYS A 112 2.50 -4.99 -17.60
N ARG A 113 2.51 -5.37 -18.88
CA ARG A 113 3.62 -6.08 -19.51
C ARG A 113 4.93 -5.30 -19.35
N LEU A 114 4.90 -4.02 -19.67
CA LEU A 114 6.06 -3.12 -19.54
C LEU A 114 6.54 -2.99 -18.08
N TYR A 115 5.63 -2.99 -17.10
CA TYR A 115 6.00 -3.01 -15.69
C TYR A 115 6.65 -4.32 -15.27
N LEU A 116 6.08 -5.44 -15.69
CA LEU A 116 6.62 -6.76 -15.37
C LEU A 116 7.99 -6.99 -16.00
N GLU A 117 8.25 -6.44 -17.18
CA GLU A 117 9.58 -6.46 -17.79
C GLU A 117 10.62 -5.73 -16.92
N GLU A 118 10.30 -4.54 -16.40
CA GLU A 118 11.17 -3.84 -15.46
C GLU A 118 11.41 -4.65 -14.17
N PHE A 119 10.38 -5.33 -13.69
CA PHE A 119 10.50 -6.16 -12.51
C PHE A 119 11.40 -7.37 -12.74
N GLU A 120 11.24 -8.08 -13.87
CA GLU A 120 12.09 -9.22 -14.23
C GLU A 120 13.52 -8.81 -14.53
N GLU A 121 13.75 -7.66 -15.15
CA GLU A 121 15.09 -7.15 -15.38
C GLU A 121 15.84 -6.91 -14.06
N LEU A 122 15.15 -6.35 -13.07
CA LEU A 122 15.72 -6.13 -11.74
C LEU A 122 15.98 -7.41 -10.95
N LYS A 123 15.39 -8.55 -11.30
CA LYS A 123 15.73 -9.85 -10.70
C LYS A 123 17.14 -10.31 -11.03
N LYS A 124 17.70 -9.85 -12.14
CA LYS A 124 19.06 -10.17 -12.55
C LYS A 124 20.11 -9.46 -11.70
N ASP A 125 19.70 -8.40 -10.98
CA ASP A 125 20.56 -7.60 -10.10
C ASP A 125 20.34 -8.00 -8.63
N GLY A 126 21.15 -8.95 -8.13
CA GLY A 126 21.09 -9.40 -6.73
C GLY A 126 21.41 -8.31 -5.68
N SER A 127 21.98 -7.16 -6.11
CA SER A 127 22.27 -6.04 -5.19
C SER A 127 21.05 -5.35 -4.63
N ILE A 128 19.89 -5.58 -5.23
CA ILE A 128 18.61 -5.01 -4.80
C ILE A 128 17.79 -5.92 -3.89
N ASP A 129 18.28 -7.10 -3.60
CA ASP A 129 17.62 -8.00 -2.65
C ASP A 129 17.55 -7.33 -1.28
N PHE A 130 16.40 -7.45 -0.65
CA PHE A 130 16.11 -6.82 0.62
C PHE A 130 15.63 -7.86 1.64
N GLU A 131 16.41 -8.03 2.68
CA GLU A 131 15.96 -8.70 3.89
C GLU A 131 15.46 -7.65 4.87
N ALA A 132 14.19 -7.75 5.23
CA ALA A 132 13.66 -6.94 6.30
C ALA A 132 14.36 -7.34 7.61
N PRO A 133 14.92 -6.39 8.38
CA PRO A 133 15.47 -6.71 9.67
C PRO A 133 14.38 -7.35 10.53
N ALA A 134 14.73 -8.42 11.26
CA ALA A 134 13.86 -8.96 12.29
C ALA A 134 13.70 -7.89 13.37
N LEU A 135 12.60 -7.12 13.27
CA LEU A 135 12.23 -6.22 14.35
C LEU A 135 11.79 -7.08 15.53
N PRO A 136 12.38 -6.92 16.73
CA PRO A 136 11.82 -7.52 17.90
C PRO A 136 10.40 -7.00 18.03
N LEU A 137 9.43 -7.92 18.08
CA LEU A 137 8.06 -7.58 18.42
C LEU A 137 8.05 -7.22 19.91
N GLU A 138 8.54 -6.04 20.24
CA GLU A 138 8.30 -5.47 21.55
C GLU A 138 6.81 -5.19 21.66
N HIS A 139 6.12 -6.11 22.30
CA HIS A 139 4.78 -5.87 22.76
C HIS A 139 4.86 -4.84 23.90
N HIS A 140 5.00 -3.57 23.55
CA HIS A 140 4.70 -2.53 24.51
C HIS A 140 3.26 -2.73 24.94
N LYS A 141 3.08 -3.33 26.11
CA LYS A 141 1.81 -3.21 26.82
C LYS A 141 1.77 -1.76 27.30
N PRO A 142 0.98 -0.90 26.66
CA PRO A 142 0.88 0.48 27.13
C PRO A 142 0.38 0.44 28.56
N ASN A 143 1.16 0.98 29.49
CA ASN A 143 0.76 1.11 30.89
C ASN A 143 -0.16 2.33 31.02
N PHE A 144 -1.35 2.22 30.45
CA PHE A 144 -2.38 3.24 30.67
C PHE A 144 -2.99 3.01 32.04
N PRO A 145 -3.14 4.07 32.87
CA PRO A 145 -3.95 3.96 34.06
C PRO A 145 -5.37 3.55 33.67
N PRO A 146 -6.05 2.73 34.48
CA PRO A 146 -7.41 2.33 34.17
C PRO A 146 -8.31 3.56 34.05
N LEU A 147 -8.79 3.80 32.83
CA LEU A 147 -9.72 4.90 32.57
C LEU A 147 -11.11 4.50 33.03
N LYS A 148 -11.76 5.36 33.80
CA LYS A 148 -13.17 5.16 34.15
C LYS A 148 -14.01 5.38 32.89
N ALA A 149 -14.73 4.35 32.49
CA ALA A 149 -15.61 4.47 31.33
C ALA A 149 -16.70 5.53 31.57
N PRO A 150 -16.97 6.44 30.62
CA PRO A 150 -18.09 7.37 30.71
C PRO A 150 -19.43 6.63 30.77
N ALA A 151 -20.46 7.27 31.31
CA ALA A 151 -21.78 6.65 31.53
C ALA A 151 -22.43 6.14 30.22
N ASP A 152 -22.09 6.74 29.08
CA ASP A 152 -22.62 6.36 27.76
C ASP A 152 -21.71 5.39 26.98
N PHE A 153 -20.64 4.89 27.63
CA PHE A 153 -19.62 4.06 26.96
C PHE A 153 -20.21 2.80 26.29
N GLU A 154 -21.15 2.12 26.92
CA GLU A 154 -21.77 0.91 26.35
C GLU A 154 -22.62 1.24 25.10
N THR A 155 -23.26 2.42 25.09
CA THR A 155 -23.99 2.90 23.92
C THR A 155 -23.04 3.26 22.78
N TRP A 156 -21.94 3.94 23.09
CA TRP A 156 -20.88 4.25 22.13
C TRP A 156 -20.25 2.96 21.58
N LYS A 157 -19.88 2.03 22.44
CA LYS A 157 -19.26 0.76 22.07
C LYS A 157 -20.14 -0.05 21.11
N ARG A 158 -21.43 -0.13 21.37
CA ARG A 158 -22.38 -0.82 20.50
C ARG A 158 -22.50 -0.18 19.12
N ARG A 159 -22.33 1.13 19.04
CA ARG A 159 -22.44 1.91 17.80
C ARG A 159 -21.18 1.89 16.95
N TYR A 160 -20.02 1.95 17.59
CA TYR A 160 -18.77 2.28 16.92
C TYR A 160 -17.66 1.24 17.09
N ALA A 161 -17.78 0.34 18.06
CA ALA A 161 -16.77 -0.69 18.28
C ALA A 161 -17.27 -2.06 17.80
N HIS A 162 -16.46 -2.73 17.01
CA HIS A 162 -16.80 -4.03 16.44
C HIS A 162 -15.70 -5.03 16.80
N LYS A 163 -16.12 -6.21 17.27
CA LYS A 163 -15.18 -7.30 17.49
C LYS A 163 -14.75 -7.83 16.13
N GLN A 164 -13.46 -7.96 15.93
CA GLN A 164 -12.96 -8.55 14.70
C GLN A 164 -13.23 -10.05 14.72
N THR A 165 -14.11 -10.51 13.84
CA THR A 165 -14.37 -11.93 13.61
C THR A 165 -13.56 -12.40 12.43
N ASN A 166 -12.63 -13.35 12.71
CA ASN A 166 -12.00 -14.24 11.74
C ASN A 166 -11.35 -13.64 10.49
N ALA A 167 -10.13 -13.13 10.66
CA ALA A 167 -9.12 -13.33 9.65
C ALA A 167 -8.15 -14.38 10.22
N GLU A 168 -7.88 -15.44 9.48
CA GLU A 168 -6.91 -16.46 9.86
C GLU A 168 -5.59 -15.80 10.31
N GLY A 169 -5.11 -16.15 11.49
CA GLY A 169 -3.85 -15.63 12.05
C GLY A 169 -3.96 -14.40 12.96
N LEU A 170 -5.16 -13.85 13.21
CA LEU A 170 -5.34 -12.77 14.17
C LEU A 170 -5.58 -13.31 15.57
N LYS A 171 -4.94 -12.68 16.57
CA LYS A 171 -5.15 -12.98 17.98
C LYS A 171 -6.62 -12.78 18.33
N GLU A 172 -7.18 -13.74 19.07
CA GLU A 172 -8.51 -13.60 19.65
C GLU A 172 -8.64 -12.31 20.47
N ASN A 173 -9.81 -11.67 20.42
CA ASN A 173 -10.14 -10.43 21.15
C ASN A 173 -9.59 -9.11 20.60
N LEU A 174 -9.35 -8.99 19.31
CA LEU A 174 -9.15 -7.68 18.69
C LEU A 174 -10.49 -6.97 18.46
N TRP A 175 -10.48 -5.66 18.74
CA TRP A 175 -11.59 -4.75 18.48
C TRP A 175 -11.11 -3.62 17.57
N TYR A 176 -11.97 -3.17 16.70
CA TYR A 176 -11.75 -1.91 15.96
C TYR A 176 -12.91 -0.95 16.24
N ALA A 177 -12.62 0.33 16.23
CA ALA A 177 -13.61 1.38 16.43
C ALA A 177 -13.60 2.37 15.28
N TYR A 178 -14.79 2.74 14.80
CA TYR A 178 -14.95 3.87 13.91
C TYR A 178 -15.06 5.16 14.73
N ILE A 179 -14.13 6.06 14.53
CA ILE A 179 -14.17 7.40 15.13
C ILE A 179 -14.67 8.35 14.06
N PRO A 180 -15.94 8.82 14.12
CA PRO A 180 -16.43 9.78 13.15
C PRO A 180 -15.72 11.11 13.39
N LEU A 181 -14.87 11.49 12.45
CA LEU A 181 -14.27 12.83 12.42
C LEU A 181 -15.32 13.79 11.85
N ARG A 182 -15.78 14.73 12.64
CA ARG A 182 -16.58 15.83 12.14
C ARG A 182 -15.67 16.70 11.27
N HIS A 183 -15.94 16.69 9.96
CA HIS A 183 -15.35 17.57 8.95
C HIS A 183 -14.06 18.26 9.33
N GLY A 184 -12.95 17.93 8.73
CA GLY A 184 -11.58 18.38 8.86
C GLY A 184 -11.25 19.81 9.27
N ASN A 185 -12.09 20.44 10.06
CA ASN A 185 -11.88 21.72 10.70
C ASN A 185 -11.78 21.49 12.21
N ASN A 186 -10.58 21.28 12.67
CA ASN A 186 -10.14 21.57 14.01
C ASN A 186 -8.83 22.32 13.92
#